data_5c77d96cdfddf5799be2649670774c16
#
_entry.id   5c77d96cdfddf5799be2649670774c16
#
_cell.length_a   1.000
_cell.length_b   1.000
_cell.length_c   1.000
_cell.angle_alpha   90.00
_cell.angle_beta   90.00
_cell.angle_gamma   90.00
#
_symmetry.space_group_name_H-M   'P 1'
#
loop_
_entity.id
_entity.type
_entity.pdbx_description
1 polymer ?
#
loop_
_entity_poly.entity_id
_entity_poly.type
_entity_poly.pdbx_seq_one_letter_code
_entity_poly.pdbx_strand_id
1 'polypeptide(L)'
;MPIASSLLNKPRLVEKLRDFFNYVNKNDGKVGTKTRGIDLNFNNACNLRCKYCFTNSPKGDHVKEYLDLGAIRKLADQADELRYFEFDLQGGELLLQPKKLFDVLEAIKPERFYLYLTTNGFHLDEKMAK
;
A
#
# COMPACT_ATOMS: atom_id res chain seq x y z
N MET A 1 -0.92 -4.06 -22.95
CA MET A 1 -0.78 -4.17 -21.49
C MET A 1 -2.00 -3.56 -20.81
N PRO A 2 -2.77 -4.30 -20.00
CA PRO A 2 -4.04 -3.80 -19.44
C PRO A 2 -3.92 -2.79 -18.28
N ILE A 3 -2.69 -2.42 -17.88
CA ILE A 3 -2.43 -1.52 -16.74
C ILE A 3 -2.97 -0.10 -16.98
N ALA A 4 -2.98 0.38 -18.20
CA ALA A 4 -3.44 1.73 -18.51
C ALA A 4 -4.95 1.91 -18.32
N SER A 5 -5.78 0.89 -18.59
CA SER A 5 -7.23 0.99 -18.45
C SER A 5 -7.69 1.04 -17.00
N SER A 6 -7.02 0.32 -16.10
CA SER A 6 -7.36 0.33 -14.66
C SER A 6 -7.01 1.66 -13.97
N LEU A 7 -5.96 2.35 -14.44
CA LEU A 7 -5.60 3.68 -13.94
C LEU A 7 -6.60 4.75 -14.38
N LEU A 8 -7.12 4.66 -15.61
CA LEU A 8 -8.10 5.61 -16.14
C LEU A 8 -9.42 5.60 -15.37
N ASN A 9 -9.73 4.50 -14.68
CA ASN A 9 -10.91 4.39 -13.81
C ASN A 9 -10.69 4.99 -12.41
N LYS A 10 -9.52 5.59 -12.15
CA LYS A 10 -9.17 6.24 -10.89
C LYS A 10 -8.86 7.74 -11.10
N PRO A 11 -9.85 8.59 -11.37
CA PRO A 11 -9.61 9.98 -11.78
C PRO A 11 -8.84 10.78 -10.73
N ARG A 12 -9.08 10.53 -9.44
CA ARG A 12 -8.36 11.16 -8.33
C ARG A 12 -6.87 10.80 -8.33
N LEU A 13 -6.54 9.55 -8.60
CA LEU A 13 -5.16 9.09 -8.73
C LEU A 13 -4.47 9.72 -9.95
N VAL A 14 -5.15 9.75 -11.10
CA VAL A 14 -4.61 10.37 -12.32
C VAL A 14 -4.30 11.85 -12.11
N GLU A 15 -5.15 12.57 -11.41
CA GLU A 15 -4.94 13.97 -11.06
C GLU A 15 -3.67 14.15 -10.21
N LYS A 16 -3.50 13.36 -9.15
CA LYS A 16 -2.31 13.39 -8.27
C LYS A 16 -1.02 13.08 -9.04
N LEU A 17 -1.03 12.05 -9.88
CA LEU A 17 0.11 11.70 -10.73
C LEU A 17 0.48 12.84 -11.68
N ARG A 18 -0.49 13.47 -12.31
CA ARG A 18 -0.26 14.64 -13.17
C ARG A 18 0.42 15.76 -12.40
N ASP A 19 -0.07 16.09 -11.22
CA ASP A 19 0.51 17.13 -10.37
C ASP A 19 1.94 16.81 -9.95
N PHE A 20 2.20 15.55 -9.59
CA PHE A 20 3.53 15.11 -9.24
C PHE A 20 4.51 15.24 -10.40
N PHE A 21 4.16 14.71 -11.57
CA PHE A 21 5.03 14.80 -12.75
C PHE A 21 5.22 16.22 -13.24
N ASN A 22 4.20 17.06 -13.18
CA ASN A 22 4.32 18.49 -13.51
C ASN A 22 5.30 19.19 -12.55
N TYR A 23 5.26 18.86 -11.25
CA TYR A 23 6.20 19.41 -10.29
C TYR A 23 7.63 18.94 -10.59
N VAL A 24 7.85 17.65 -10.83
CA VAL A 24 9.16 17.11 -11.14
C VAL A 24 9.74 17.73 -12.41
N ASN A 25 8.94 17.86 -13.46
CA ASN A 25 9.35 18.49 -14.71
C ASN A 25 9.74 19.98 -14.54
N LYS A 26 9.01 20.72 -13.71
CA LYS A 26 9.33 22.12 -13.39
C LYS A 26 10.54 22.26 -12.47
N ASN A 27 10.96 21.18 -11.81
CA ASN A 27 12.09 21.14 -10.90
C ASN A 27 13.28 20.37 -11.47
N ASP A 28 13.52 20.51 -12.78
CA ASP A 28 14.65 19.91 -13.50
C ASP A 28 14.77 18.39 -13.31
N GLY A 29 13.63 17.69 -13.25
CA GLY A 29 13.58 16.25 -13.04
C GLY A 29 13.81 15.81 -11.58
N LYS A 30 13.90 16.73 -10.63
CA LYS A 30 14.12 16.44 -9.22
C LYS A 30 12.82 16.33 -8.46
N VAL A 31 12.70 15.29 -7.62
CA VAL A 31 11.53 15.09 -6.75
C VAL A 31 11.46 16.15 -5.64
N GLY A 32 12.62 16.66 -5.19
CA GLY A 32 12.66 17.68 -4.14
C GLY A 32 12.04 17.18 -2.84
N THR A 33 11.14 17.98 -2.28
CA THR A 33 10.39 17.68 -1.04
C THR A 33 9.04 17.01 -1.30
N LYS A 34 8.69 16.71 -2.55
CA LYS A 34 7.44 16.02 -2.88
C LYS A 34 7.48 14.57 -2.41
N THR A 35 6.62 14.23 -1.49
CA THR A 35 6.41 12.84 -1.05
C THR A 35 5.47 12.13 -2.03
N ARG A 36 5.77 10.88 -2.36
CA ARG A 36 4.98 10.05 -3.28
C ARG A 36 3.86 9.34 -2.53
N GLY A 37 4.18 8.76 -1.38
CA GLY A 37 3.25 7.89 -0.68
C GLY A 37 3.70 7.50 0.72
N ILE A 38 3.11 6.43 1.20
CA ILE A 38 3.25 5.90 2.56
C ILE A 38 3.54 4.41 2.48
N ASP A 39 4.57 3.98 3.21
CA ASP A 39 4.81 2.57 3.51
C ASP A 39 4.05 2.22 4.77
N LEU A 40 3.06 1.35 4.65
CA LEU A 40 2.21 0.94 5.75
C LEU A 40 2.51 -0.49 6.18
N ASN A 41 3.21 -0.64 7.29
CA ASN A 41 3.40 -1.94 7.93
C ASN A 41 2.25 -2.19 8.92
N PHE A 42 1.23 -2.94 8.53
CA PHE A 42 0.04 -3.11 9.35
C PHE A 42 0.01 -4.41 10.18
N ASN A 43 0.93 -5.33 9.94
CA ASN A 43 1.12 -6.53 10.77
C ASN A 43 2.58 -6.99 10.77
N ASN A 44 2.95 -7.81 11.76
CA ASN A 44 4.26 -8.44 11.86
C ASN A 44 4.22 -9.96 11.77
N ALA A 45 3.05 -10.60 11.59
CA ALA A 45 2.94 -12.03 11.45
C ALA A 45 3.50 -12.51 10.12
N CYS A 46 4.28 -13.58 10.14
CA CYS A 46 4.84 -14.18 8.92
C CYS A 46 4.99 -15.68 9.07
N ASN A 47 4.68 -16.42 8.00
CA ASN A 47 4.91 -17.87 7.91
C ASN A 47 6.35 -18.24 7.53
N LEU A 48 7.19 -17.28 7.17
CA LEU A 48 8.59 -17.48 6.80
C LEU A 48 9.56 -16.86 7.81
N ARG A 49 10.85 -17.28 7.72
CA ARG A 49 11.98 -16.70 8.46
C ARG A 49 13.12 -16.40 7.50
N CYS A 50 12.95 -15.36 6.71
CA CYS A 50 13.99 -14.92 5.78
C CYS A 50 15.19 -14.38 6.55
N LYS A 51 16.40 -14.81 6.20
CA LYS A 51 17.65 -14.34 6.85
C LYS A 51 17.88 -12.82 6.72
N TYR A 52 17.30 -12.21 5.70
CA TYR A 52 17.40 -10.78 5.38
C TYR A 52 16.09 -10.01 5.64
N CYS A 53 15.21 -10.55 6.50
CA CYS A 53 13.94 -9.89 6.84
C CYS A 53 14.19 -8.59 7.60
N PHE A 54 13.86 -7.45 7.00
CA PHE A 54 14.06 -6.15 7.63
C PHE A 54 13.07 -5.87 8.77
N THR A 55 11.88 -6.49 8.75
CA THR A 55 10.88 -6.37 9.81
C THR A 55 11.15 -7.30 10.98
N ASN A 56 12.09 -8.26 10.84
CA ASN A 56 12.34 -9.30 11.82
C ASN A 56 11.05 -9.97 12.32
N SER A 57 10.13 -10.23 11.41
CA SER A 57 8.80 -10.76 11.74
C SER A 57 8.87 -12.07 12.52
N PRO A 58 8.16 -12.20 13.65
CA PRO A 58 8.10 -13.44 14.39
C PRO A 58 7.40 -14.52 13.56
N LYS A 59 7.83 -15.76 13.70
CA LYS A 59 7.21 -16.90 13.03
C LYS A 59 5.84 -17.18 13.64
N GLY A 60 4.82 -17.28 12.78
CA GLY A 60 3.46 -17.66 13.14
C GLY A 60 2.48 -16.48 13.16
N ASP A 61 1.22 -16.83 13.32
CA ASP A 61 0.05 -15.94 13.31
C ASP A 61 -0.22 -15.26 14.68
N HIS A 62 0.79 -15.24 15.55
CA HIS A 62 0.68 -14.69 16.92
C HIS A 62 0.75 -13.17 16.96
N VAL A 63 0.26 -12.47 15.94
CA VAL A 63 0.14 -11.02 16.01
C VAL A 63 -1.01 -10.68 16.94
N LYS A 64 -0.67 -10.06 18.04
CA LYS A 64 -1.64 -9.53 19.00
C LYS A 64 -2.04 -8.09 18.68
N GLU A 65 -1.24 -7.40 17.88
CA GLU A 65 -1.43 -5.99 17.61
C GLU A 65 -1.56 -5.74 16.10
N TYR A 66 -2.65 -5.10 15.73
CA TYR A 66 -2.89 -4.56 14.39
C TYR A 66 -3.06 -3.07 14.51
N LEU A 67 -2.74 -2.36 13.44
CA LEU A 67 -3.09 -0.95 13.36
C LEU A 67 -4.61 -0.81 13.40
N ASP A 68 -5.06 0.19 14.14
CA ASP A 68 -6.48 0.53 14.22
C ASP A 68 -7.00 1.00 12.85
N LEU A 69 -8.11 0.44 12.39
CA LEU A 69 -8.69 0.77 11.08
C LEU A 69 -9.16 2.22 10.99
N GLY A 70 -9.58 2.82 12.12
CA GLY A 70 -9.93 4.22 12.17
C GLY A 70 -8.71 5.12 11.99
N ALA A 71 -7.57 4.74 12.57
CA ALA A 71 -6.30 5.44 12.37
C ALA A 71 -5.82 5.32 10.91
N ILE A 72 -5.94 4.12 10.29
CA ILE A 72 -5.60 3.91 8.87
C ILE A 72 -6.48 4.78 7.97
N ARG A 73 -7.78 4.87 8.26
CA ARG A 73 -8.70 5.73 7.50
C ARG A 73 -8.31 7.19 7.57
N LYS A 74 -8.03 7.70 8.78
CA LYS A 74 -7.56 9.08 8.98
C LYS A 74 -6.24 9.35 8.25
N LEU A 75 -5.30 8.41 8.32
CA LEU A 75 -4.03 8.50 7.60
C LEU A 75 -4.25 8.59 6.08
N ALA A 76 -5.14 7.75 5.54
CA ALA A 76 -5.46 7.76 4.12
C ALA A 76 -6.16 9.06 3.69
N ASP A 77 -7.04 9.61 4.52
CA ASP A 77 -7.70 10.89 4.25
C ASP A 77 -6.68 12.03 4.24
N GLN A 78 -5.77 12.09 5.21
CA GLN A 78 -4.68 13.08 5.24
C GLN A 78 -3.72 12.92 4.06
N ALA A 79 -3.37 11.67 3.70
CA ALA A 79 -2.54 11.40 2.52
C ALA A 79 -3.20 11.89 1.21
N ASP A 80 -4.52 11.73 1.10
CA ASP A 80 -5.27 12.24 -0.04
C ASP A 80 -5.29 13.77 -0.11
N GLU A 81 -5.49 14.44 1.02
CA GLU A 81 -5.42 15.91 1.13
C GLU A 81 -4.03 16.44 0.76
N LEU A 82 -2.98 15.75 1.22
CA LEU A 82 -1.57 16.08 0.90
C LEU A 82 -1.15 15.68 -0.51
N ARG A 83 -2.07 15.11 -1.30
CA ARG A 83 -1.83 14.70 -2.68
C ARG A 83 -0.83 13.55 -2.83
N TYR A 84 -0.64 12.73 -1.79
CA TYR A 84 0.08 11.47 -1.92
C TYR A 84 -0.69 10.53 -2.82
N PHE A 85 0.00 9.77 -3.66
CA PHE A 85 -0.66 8.95 -4.68
C PHE A 85 -0.42 7.45 -4.52
N GLU A 86 0.48 7.03 -3.62
CA GLU A 86 0.75 5.60 -3.41
C GLU A 86 0.69 5.18 -1.95
N PHE A 87 0.31 3.93 -1.74
CA PHE A 87 0.51 3.17 -0.52
C PHE A 87 1.25 1.87 -0.85
N ASP A 88 2.32 1.59 -0.13
CA ASP A 88 2.98 0.30 -0.11
C ASP A 88 2.56 -0.45 1.15
N LEU A 89 1.76 -1.49 0.98
CA LEU A 89 1.29 -2.33 2.07
C LEU A 89 2.30 -3.42 2.31
N GLN A 90 2.91 -3.36 3.47
CA GLN A 90 3.97 -4.26 3.91
C GLN A 90 3.63 -4.88 5.26
N GLY A 91 4.53 -5.74 5.74
CA GLY A 91 4.42 -6.34 7.05
C GLY A 91 5.23 -7.62 7.16
N GLY A 92 4.72 -8.55 7.93
CA GLY A 92 5.19 -9.93 7.89
C GLY A 92 4.77 -10.59 6.59
N GLU A 93 3.61 -11.27 6.58
CA GLU A 93 2.97 -11.77 5.36
C GLU A 93 1.51 -11.30 5.33
N LEU A 94 1.18 -10.53 4.32
CA LEU A 94 -0.13 -9.91 4.18
C LEU A 94 -1.25 -10.93 3.97
N LEU A 95 -0.95 -12.00 3.21
CA LEU A 95 -1.90 -13.03 2.83
C LEU A 95 -2.10 -14.10 3.91
N LEU A 96 -1.44 -13.99 5.07
CA LEU A 96 -1.70 -14.85 6.22
C LEU A 96 -3.11 -14.61 6.79
N GLN A 97 -3.60 -13.39 6.68
CA GLN A 97 -4.92 -12.99 7.15
C GLN A 97 -5.65 -12.14 6.09
N PRO A 98 -6.18 -12.78 5.05
CA PRO A 98 -6.79 -12.08 3.91
C PRO A 98 -7.89 -11.11 4.33
N LYS A 99 -8.73 -11.52 5.31
CA LYS A 99 -9.80 -10.64 5.80
C LYS A 99 -9.26 -9.32 6.33
N LYS A 100 -8.16 -9.36 7.10
CA LYS A 100 -7.53 -8.14 7.63
C LYS A 100 -6.95 -7.27 6.52
N LEU A 101 -6.35 -7.87 5.49
CA LEU A 101 -5.90 -7.13 4.32
C LEU A 101 -7.06 -6.40 3.64
N PHE A 102 -8.19 -7.08 3.41
CA PHE A 102 -9.36 -6.46 2.81
C PHE A 102 -9.94 -5.34 3.70
N ASP A 103 -10.01 -5.53 5.02
CA ASP A 103 -10.45 -4.48 5.96
C ASP A 103 -9.55 -3.23 5.85
N VAL A 104 -8.22 -3.41 5.69
CA VAL A 104 -7.26 -2.31 5.48
C VAL A 104 -7.46 -1.64 4.13
N LEU A 105 -7.62 -2.42 3.05
CA LEU A 105 -7.87 -1.88 1.72
C LEU A 105 -9.16 -1.05 1.68
N GLU A 106 -10.23 -1.52 2.32
CA GLU A 106 -11.48 -0.78 2.44
C GLU A 106 -11.30 0.53 3.23
N ALA A 107 -10.50 0.51 4.30
CA ALA A 107 -10.19 1.70 5.09
C ALA A 107 -9.40 2.74 4.28
N ILE A 108 -8.47 2.33 3.43
CA ILE A 108 -7.67 3.21 2.56
C ILE A 108 -8.48 3.78 1.41
N LYS A 109 -9.50 3.08 0.92
CA LYS A 109 -10.26 3.40 -0.29
C LYS A 109 -9.36 3.41 -1.53
N PRO A 110 -9.10 2.21 -2.11
CA PRO A 110 -8.06 2.00 -3.13
C PRO A 110 -8.26 2.78 -4.43
N GLU A 111 -9.46 3.30 -4.70
CA GLU A 111 -9.75 4.13 -5.86
C GLU A 111 -8.98 5.47 -5.86
N ARG A 112 -8.50 5.89 -4.69
CA ARG A 112 -7.76 7.16 -4.53
C ARG A 112 -6.25 7.03 -4.74
N PHE A 113 -5.73 5.78 -4.70
CA PHE A 113 -4.29 5.53 -4.63
C PHE A 113 -3.83 4.44 -5.59
N TYR A 114 -2.54 4.47 -5.89
CA TYR A 114 -1.81 3.35 -6.42
C TYR A 114 -1.35 2.49 -5.24
N LEU A 115 -1.67 1.20 -5.27
CA LEU A 115 -1.36 0.30 -4.17
C LEU A 115 -0.30 -0.72 -4.60
N TYR A 116 0.72 -0.84 -3.77
CA TYR A 116 1.66 -1.94 -3.79
C TYR A 116 1.35 -2.91 -2.66
N LEU A 117 1.53 -4.19 -2.92
CA LEU A 117 1.36 -5.26 -1.96
C LEU A 117 2.63 -6.11 -1.97
N THR A 118 3.35 -6.11 -0.86
CA THR A 118 4.55 -6.93 -0.70
C THR A 118 4.18 -8.23 -0.01
N THR A 119 4.27 -9.35 -0.73
CA THR A 119 3.93 -10.69 -0.24
C THR A 119 4.99 -11.71 -0.65
N ASN A 120 5.17 -12.76 0.16
CA ASN A 120 5.98 -13.91 -0.22
C ASN A 120 5.26 -14.87 -1.19
N GLY A 121 3.99 -14.63 -1.47
CA GLY A 121 3.18 -15.36 -2.44
C GLY A 121 2.74 -16.76 -2.00
N PHE A 122 3.12 -17.25 -0.82
CA PHE A 122 2.83 -18.61 -0.38
C PHE A 122 1.32 -18.93 -0.32
N HIS A 123 0.52 -17.92 0.03
CA HIS A 123 -0.94 -18.04 0.14
C HIS A 123 -1.69 -17.47 -1.07
N LEU A 124 -0.96 -17.08 -2.12
CA LEU A 124 -1.59 -16.55 -3.33
C LEU A 124 -2.14 -17.70 -4.19
N ASP A 125 -3.44 -17.76 -4.32
CA ASP A 125 -4.14 -18.69 -5.20
C ASP A 125 -4.86 -17.95 -6.35
N GLU A 126 -5.45 -18.71 -7.30
CA GLU A 126 -6.17 -18.13 -8.43
C GLU A 126 -7.38 -17.29 -8.01
N LYS A 127 -8.00 -17.60 -6.87
CA LYS A 127 -9.16 -16.88 -6.35
C LYS A 127 -8.76 -15.52 -5.80
N MET A 128 -7.60 -15.44 -5.15
CA MET A 128 -7.07 -14.19 -4.61
C MET A 128 -6.44 -13.29 -5.69
N ALA A 129 -6.00 -13.89 -6.79
CA ALA A 129 -5.40 -13.16 -7.92
C ALA A 129 -6.43 -12.49 -8.85
N LYS A 130 -7.72 -12.78 -8.67
CA LYS A 130 -8.86 -12.21 -9.44
C LYS A 130 -9.54 -11.09 -8.68
#